data_67881e64e9542f665165c877ec47748c
#
_entry.id   67881e64e9542f665165c877ec47748c
#
_cell.length_a   1.000
_cell.length_b   1.000
_cell.length_c   1.000
_cell.angle_alpha   90.00
_cell.angle_beta   90.00
_cell.angle_gamma   90.00
#
_symmetry.space_group_name_H-M   'P 1'
#
loop_
_entity.id
_entity.type
_entity.pdbx_description
1 polymer ?
#
loop_
_entity_poly.entity_id
_entity_poly.type
_entity_poly.pdbx_seq_one_letter_code
_entity_poly.pdbx_strand_id
1 'polypeptide(L)'
;HIVAGSAPGAENAREILTKFGIDINDSSNGVFLPTQRNVVNSAYHPSLHSTEYYEKVDDMLSAATNREEAIEILHEIADQLAEGTFFN
;
A
#
# COMPACT_ATOMS: atom_id res chain seq x y z
N HIS A 1 5.61 4.47 2.30
CA HIS A 1 5.08 3.14 2.67
C HIS A 1 3.72 2.91 2.00
N ILE A 2 3.51 1.71 1.52
CA ILE A 2 2.19 1.31 1.03
C ILE A 2 1.24 1.21 2.22
N VAL A 3 1.64 0.45 3.23
CA VAL A 3 0.91 0.38 4.49
C VAL A 3 1.56 1.37 5.44
N ALA A 4 0.77 2.34 5.90
CA ALA A 4 1.28 3.40 6.76
C ALA A 4 1.73 2.87 8.11
N GLY A 5 2.81 3.45 8.63
CA GLY A 5 3.43 2.95 9.86
C GLY A 5 2.71 3.29 11.15
N SER A 6 1.89 4.33 11.15
CA SER A 6 1.25 4.78 12.39
C SER A 6 -0.16 5.30 12.22
N ALA A 7 -0.70 5.34 11.02
CA ALA A 7 -2.05 5.83 10.81
C ALA A 7 -3.08 4.84 11.37
N PRO A 8 -4.08 5.31 12.12
CA PRO A 8 -5.10 4.40 12.68
C PRO A 8 -5.85 3.61 11.62
N GLY A 9 -6.10 4.20 10.46
CA GLY A 9 -6.81 3.50 9.38
C GLY A 9 -6.04 2.35 8.77
N ALA A 10 -4.73 2.27 9.00
CA ALA A 10 -3.88 1.20 8.46
C ALA A 10 -3.58 0.11 9.50
N GLU A 11 -4.22 0.14 10.65
CA GLU A 11 -3.91 -0.81 11.73
C GLU A 11 -4.10 -2.25 11.29
N ASN A 12 -5.21 -2.54 10.63
CA ASN A 12 -5.53 -3.90 10.20
C ASN A 12 -4.51 -4.40 9.18
N ALA A 13 -4.15 -3.56 8.22
CA ALA A 13 -3.13 -3.93 7.24
C ALA A 13 -1.77 -4.16 7.91
N ARG A 14 -1.42 -3.34 8.91
CA ARG A 14 -0.18 -3.55 9.67
C ARG A 14 -0.17 -4.89 10.37
N GLU A 15 -1.31 -5.30 10.93
CA GLU A 15 -1.41 -6.60 11.59
C GLU A 15 -1.20 -7.73 10.60
N ILE A 16 -1.71 -7.60 9.39
CA ILE A 16 -1.51 -8.59 8.35
C ILE A 16 -0.03 -8.73 8.01
N LEU A 17 0.67 -7.61 7.86
CA LEU A 17 2.11 -7.64 7.60
C LEU A 17 2.85 -8.33 8.74
N THR A 18 2.51 -7.99 9.98
CA THR A 18 3.15 -8.59 11.15
C THR A 18 2.90 -10.09 11.18
N LYS A 19 1.68 -10.50 10.89
CA LYS A 19 1.31 -11.91 10.87
C LYS A 19 2.20 -12.71 9.92
N PHE A 20 2.56 -12.14 8.79
CA PHE A 20 3.38 -12.82 7.80
C PHE A 20 4.87 -12.49 7.93
N GLY A 21 5.26 -11.78 8.98
CA GLY A 21 6.66 -11.46 9.22
C GLY A 21 7.24 -10.43 8.28
N ILE A 22 6.41 -9.56 7.73
CA ILE A 22 6.85 -8.48 6.85
C ILE A 22 7.02 -7.22 7.68
N ASP A 23 8.25 -6.69 7.73
CA ASP A 23 8.53 -5.46 8.46
C ASP A 23 7.87 -4.28 7.72
N ILE A 24 7.35 -3.32 8.47
CA ILE A 24 6.70 -2.14 7.90
C ILE A 24 7.66 -1.35 7.00
N ASN A 25 8.95 -1.45 7.27
CA ASN A 25 9.99 -0.77 6.50
C ASN A 25 10.63 -1.67 5.44
N ASP A 26 10.09 -2.87 5.23
CA ASP A 26 10.59 -3.75 4.18
C ASP A 26 10.37 -3.11 2.81
N SER A 27 11.29 -3.39 1.89
CA SER A 27 11.19 -2.83 0.54
C SER A 27 9.89 -3.24 -0.16
N SER A 28 9.33 -4.39 0.18
CA SER A 28 8.05 -4.83 -0.40
C SER A 28 6.89 -3.91 0.01
N ASN A 29 7.02 -3.21 1.14
CA ASN A 29 6.02 -2.23 1.56
C ASN A 29 6.37 -0.82 1.07
N GLY A 30 7.39 -0.70 0.24
CA GLY A 30 7.79 0.59 -0.30
C GLY A 30 7.28 0.78 -1.71
N VAL A 31 7.05 2.01 -2.07
CA VAL A 31 6.71 2.36 -3.44
C VAL A 31 7.39 3.67 -3.78
N PHE A 32 7.96 3.71 -4.97
CA PHE A 32 8.61 4.92 -5.45
C PHE A 32 7.59 5.77 -6.19
N LEU A 33 7.14 6.83 -5.55
CA LEU A 33 6.15 7.73 -6.13
C LEU A 33 6.80 9.03 -6.55
N PRO A 34 6.35 9.59 -7.68
CA PRO A 34 6.81 10.93 -8.07
C PRO A 34 6.36 11.95 -7.03
N THR A 35 7.28 12.81 -6.64
CA THR A 35 6.95 13.88 -5.72
C THR A 35 6.71 15.20 -6.43
N GLN A 36 6.92 15.23 -7.73
CA GLN A 36 6.76 16.43 -8.54
C GLN A 36 5.31 16.59 -8.96
N ARG A 37 4.84 17.79 -8.85
CA ARG A 37 3.43 18.08 -9.11
C ARG A 37 3.02 17.97 -10.56
N ASN A 38 3.99 17.98 -11.46
CA ASN A 38 3.67 17.88 -12.89
C ASN A 38 3.34 16.44 -13.31
N VAL A 39 3.45 15.49 -12.42
CA VAL A 39 3.06 14.11 -12.69
C VAL A 39 1.65 13.92 -12.13
N VAL A 40 0.67 14.39 -12.89
CA VAL A 40 -0.68 14.56 -12.37
C VAL A 40 -1.49 13.28 -12.28
N ASN A 41 -1.12 12.25 -13.03
CA ASN A 41 -1.91 11.03 -13.05
C ASN A 41 -1.41 9.97 -12.10
N SER A 42 -0.34 10.25 -11.38
CA SER A 42 0.15 9.32 -10.37
C SER A 42 -0.67 9.44 -9.10
N ALA A 43 -0.60 8.42 -8.25
CA ALA A 43 -1.22 8.46 -6.93
C ALA A 43 -0.41 9.42 -6.06
N TYR A 44 -0.71 10.71 -6.17
CA TYR A 44 0.04 11.73 -5.49
C TYR A 44 -0.11 11.58 -3.98
N HIS A 45 0.97 11.93 -3.29
CA HIS A 45 1.12 11.74 -1.85
C HIS A 45 -0.12 12.01 -0.98
N PRO A 46 -0.82 13.14 -1.14
CA PRO A 46 -1.96 13.41 -0.25
C PRO A 46 -3.08 12.37 -0.35
N SER A 47 -3.29 11.75 -1.51
CA SER A 47 -4.37 10.79 -1.66
C SER A 47 -4.09 9.47 -0.96
N LEU A 48 -2.85 9.21 -0.56
CA LEU A 48 -2.49 7.99 0.13
C LEU A 48 -2.93 7.98 1.60
N HIS A 49 -3.52 9.05 2.07
CA HIS A 49 -3.97 9.16 3.46
C HIS A 49 -5.47 9.19 3.60
N SER A 50 -6.19 8.82 2.53
CA SER A 50 -7.65 8.78 2.58
C SER A 50 -8.15 7.48 3.18
N THR A 51 -9.35 7.52 3.75
CA THR A 51 -10.01 6.34 4.26
C THR A 51 -10.19 5.30 3.16
N GLU A 52 -10.55 5.75 1.97
CA GLU A 52 -10.73 4.86 0.83
C GLU A 52 -9.46 4.11 0.49
N TYR A 53 -8.32 4.77 0.57
CA TYR A 53 -7.05 4.13 0.34
C TYR A 53 -6.80 3.02 1.37
N TYR A 54 -6.99 3.34 2.65
CA TYR A 54 -6.75 2.37 3.71
C TYR A 54 -7.66 1.15 3.57
N GLU A 55 -8.92 1.38 3.25
CA GLU A 55 -9.89 0.30 3.09
C GLU A 55 -9.52 -0.61 1.92
N LYS A 56 -9.10 -0.02 0.81
CA LYS A 56 -8.73 -0.82 -0.36
C LYS A 56 -7.49 -1.65 -0.11
N VAL A 57 -6.47 -1.07 0.51
CA VAL A 57 -5.25 -1.81 0.85
C VAL A 57 -5.59 -2.95 1.80
N ASP A 58 -6.41 -2.68 2.80
CA ASP A 58 -6.83 -3.69 3.76
C ASP A 58 -7.57 -4.84 3.07
N ASP A 59 -8.53 -4.51 2.22
CA ASP A 59 -9.28 -5.52 1.48
C ASP A 59 -8.36 -6.39 0.63
N MET A 60 -7.43 -5.78 -0.07
CA MET A 60 -6.51 -6.51 -0.93
C MET A 60 -5.61 -7.43 -0.11
N LEU A 61 -5.02 -6.91 0.98
CA LEU A 61 -4.12 -7.71 1.80
C LEU A 61 -4.85 -8.82 2.55
N SER A 62 -6.12 -8.63 2.85
CA SER A 62 -6.92 -9.64 3.55
C SER A 62 -7.08 -10.92 2.72
N ALA A 63 -6.87 -10.84 1.43
CA ALA A 63 -6.93 -12.02 0.56
C ALA A 63 -5.69 -12.90 0.65
N ALA A 64 -4.60 -12.40 1.24
CA ALA A 64 -3.36 -13.15 1.33
C ALA A 64 -3.48 -14.27 2.36
N THR A 65 -2.99 -15.46 2.01
CA THR A 65 -2.98 -16.60 2.91
C THR A 65 -1.59 -16.95 3.39
N ASN A 66 -0.56 -16.33 2.83
CA ASN A 66 0.82 -16.55 3.25
C ASN A 66 1.66 -15.31 2.89
N ARG A 67 2.92 -15.35 3.31
CA ARG A 67 3.82 -14.22 3.12
C ARG A 67 4.04 -13.91 1.65
N GLU A 68 4.20 -14.92 0.82
CA GLU A 68 4.47 -14.71 -0.60
C GLU A 68 3.30 -14.00 -1.27
N GLU A 69 2.08 -14.41 -0.95
CA GLU A 69 0.90 -13.76 -1.50
C GLU A 69 0.79 -12.31 -1.04
N ALA A 70 1.10 -12.06 0.23
CA ALA A 70 1.08 -10.69 0.75
C ALA A 70 2.08 -9.81 0.01
N ILE A 71 3.28 -10.34 -0.25
CA ILE A 71 4.29 -9.59 -0.99
C ILE A 71 3.86 -9.33 -2.43
N GLU A 72 3.25 -10.31 -3.08
CA GLU A 72 2.72 -10.12 -4.43
C GLU A 72 1.66 -9.03 -4.48
N ILE A 73 0.76 -9.03 -3.48
CA ILE A 73 -0.27 -8.01 -3.39
C ILE A 73 0.35 -6.63 -3.18
N LEU A 74 1.36 -6.52 -2.33
CA LEU A 74 2.06 -5.26 -2.14
C LEU A 74 2.70 -4.78 -3.44
N HIS A 75 3.30 -5.69 -4.21
CA HIS A 75 3.88 -5.32 -5.50
C HIS A 75 2.82 -4.84 -6.48
N GLU A 76 1.67 -5.49 -6.49
CA GLU A 76 0.56 -5.05 -7.34
C GLU A 76 0.09 -3.66 -6.96
N ILE A 77 -0.06 -3.41 -5.66
CA ILE A 77 -0.44 -2.09 -5.19
C ILE A 77 0.61 -1.06 -5.60
N ALA A 78 1.90 -1.39 -5.44
CA ALA A 78 2.97 -0.49 -5.81
C ALA A 78 2.90 -0.13 -7.29
N ASP A 79 2.66 -1.11 -8.15
CA ASP A 79 2.56 -0.88 -9.58
C ASP A 79 1.38 0.04 -9.90
N GLN A 80 0.23 -0.21 -9.29
CA GLN A 80 -0.95 0.61 -9.52
C GLN A 80 -0.76 2.04 -9.01
N LEU A 81 -0.09 2.19 -7.86
CA LEU A 81 0.19 3.52 -7.35
C LEU A 81 1.14 4.28 -8.28
N ALA A 82 2.18 3.60 -8.76
CA ALA A 82 3.14 4.23 -9.65
C ALA A 82 2.51 4.62 -10.99
N GLU A 83 1.55 3.84 -11.46
CA GLU A 83 0.86 4.10 -12.71
C GLU A 83 -0.32 5.05 -12.57
N GLY A 84 -0.75 5.33 -11.35
CA GLY A 84 -1.92 6.16 -11.12
C GLY A 84 -3.25 5.46 -11.34
N THR A 85 -3.25 4.12 -11.30
CA THR A 85 -4.46 3.34 -11.59
C THR A 85 -5.09 2.71 -10.35
N PHE A 86 -4.60 3.03 -9.17
CA PHE A 86 -5.06 2.36 -7.96
C PHE A 86 -6.56 2.52 -7.70
N PHE A 87 -7.11 3.67 -8.03
CA PHE A 87 -8.54 3.97 -7.83
C PHE A 87 -9.36 3.91 -9.11
N ASN A 88 -8.79 3.48 -10.18
CA ASN A 88 -9.50 3.44 -11.47
C ASN A 88 -10.10 2.08 -11.75
#